data_fab0ae7df3e47884fbceade45aaeb99a
#
_entry.id   fab0ae7df3e47884fbceade45aaeb99a
#
_cell.length_a   1.000
_cell.length_b   1.000
_cell.length_c   1.000
_cell.angle_alpha   90.00
_cell.angle_beta   90.00
_cell.angle_gamma   90.00
#
_symmetry.space_group_name_H-M   'P 1'
#
loop_
_entity.id
_entity.type
_entity.pdbx_description
1 polymer ?
#
loop_
_entity_poly.entity_id
_entity_poly.type
_entity_poly.pdbx_seq_one_letter_code
_entity_poly.pdbx_strand_id
1 'polypeptide(L)'
;MLEKLFAFNPKETTVRTEITAGITTFLTMAYILAVNPNILGETGMDKGALFTTTVLMSALPTIFMALYAKLPLALAPGMGLNAFFAYTVCLVMGYSWQFALTAVFLEGLAFILLTVTNLREKIVDVIPEGLKTAISAGIGLYIAFIGLKNAEIIVDNPATLVSLGTLTSGSGLLGVIGIALTSIMLVRNVKGALLLGILLTTIIGIPLGITHLDGVFSAPPSIEPIFLKFEWNHIFTQEMVVIVFTLLFVDLFDCIGTVIGVTTRAGMVKEDGKIPHLKEVFMVDSLATTAGAAMGTSTVAVYVESAAGVNEGGRSGLTAFTTGVCFLVALFFAPFFLAIPAAATAPVLVLVGLMMMSNIWKIDFFDYKESIPAFICMIFMPLAYSISDGILLGHLCYVIINVLGGNRKNLTLGMYILAAVFLLKFIL
;
A
#
# COMPACT_ATOMS: atom_id res chain seq x y z
N MET A 1 -7.97 30.34 13.90
CA MET A 1 -6.70 29.81 13.36
C MET A 1 -6.87 28.39 12.82
N LEU A 2 -7.45 27.46 13.61
CA LEU A 2 -7.69 26.07 13.21
C LEU A 2 -8.58 25.94 11.97
N GLU A 3 -9.65 26.75 11.86
CA GLU A 3 -10.55 26.74 10.69
C GLU A 3 -9.82 27.07 9.39
N LYS A 4 -8.89 28.04 9.39
CA LYS A 4 -8.11 28.42 8.20
C LYS A 4 -7.06 27.38 7.83
N LEU A 5 -6.36 26.82 8.82
CA LEU A 5 -5.26 25.88 8.57
C LEU A 5 -5.75 24.49 8.19
N PHE A 6 -6.80 23.99 8.85
CA PHE A 6 -7.21 22.58 8.77
C PHE A 6 -8.64 22.39 8.24
N ALA A 7 -9.34 23.45 7.82
CA ALA A 7 -10.78 23.42 7.52
C ALA A 7 -11.62 22.85 8.69
N PHE A 8 -11.15 23.09 9.93
CA PHE A 8 -11.84 22.64 11.13
C PHE A 8 -13.19 23.36 11.28
N ASN A 9 -14.29 22.60 11.41
CA ASN A 9 -15.63 23.13 11.61
C ASN A 9 -16.15 22.74 13.00
N PRO A 10 -16.26 23.69 13.96
CA PRO A 10 -16.70 23.39 15.33
C PRO A 10 -18.17 22.95 15.42
N LYS A 11 -18.94 23.07 14.33
CA LYS A 11 -20.33 22.57 14.28
C LYS A 11 -20.39 21.07 13.95
N GLU A 12 -19.36 20.52 13.34
CA GLU A 12 -19.30 19.12 12.90
C GLU A 12 -18.49 18.24 13.84
N THR A 13 -17.45 18.82 14.48
CA THR A 13 -16.51 18.05 15.31
C THR A 13 -15.89 18.93 16.41
N THR A 14 -15.20 18.30 17.36
CA THR A 14 -14.44 19.00 18.40
C THR A 14 -12.95 18.76 18.26
N VAL A 15 -12.12 19.67 18.78
CA VAL A 15 -10.64 19.50 18.79
C VAL A 15 -10.24 18.18 19.45
N ARG A 16 -10.92 17.81 20.53
CA ARG A 16 -10.67 16.54 21.23
C ARG A 16 -10.99 15.34 20.33
N THR A 17 -12.09 15.38 19.60
CA THR A 17 -12.48 14.33 18.66
C THR A 17 -11.45 14.20 17.54
N GLU A 18 -11.01 15.32 16.95
CA GLU A 18 -9.99 15.33 15.89
C GLU A 18 -8.66 14.74 16.36
N ILE A 19 -8.20 15.10 17.57
CA ILE A 19 -6.97 14.54 18.15
C ILE A 19 -7.13 13.03 18.41
N THR A 20 -8.26 12.61 19.01
CA THR A 20 -8.51 11.18 19.23
C THR A 20 -8.56 10.40 17.91
N ALA A 21 -9.22 10.96 16.90
CA ALA A 21 -9.27 10.40 15.55
C ALA A 21 -7.88 10.25 14.93
N GLY A 22 -7.02 11.28 15.06
CA GLY A 22 -5.65 11.23 14.56
C GLY A 22 -4.78 10.19 15.27
N ILE A 23 -4.91 10.06 16.59
CA ILE A 23 -4.23 9.00 17.35
C ILE A 23 -4.74 7.62 16.91
N THR A 24 -6.03 7.45 16.69
CA THR A 24 -6.62 6.19 16.22
C THR A 24 -6.09 5.83 14.83
N THR A 25 -6.02 6.80 13.91
CA THR A 25 -5.40 6.60 12.57
C THR A 25 -3.95 6.17 12.72
N PHE A 26 -3.14 6.86 13.53
CA PHE A 26 -1.75 6.47 13.79
C PHE A 26 -1.66 5.04 14.31
N LEU A 27 -2.44 4.66 15.32
CA LEU A 27 -2.41 3.31 15.91
C LEU A 27 -2.77 2.21 14.90
N THR A 28 -3.66 2.51 13.95
CA THR A 28 -4.01 1.56 12.90
C THR A 28 -2.97 1.47 11.78
N MET A 29 -2.17 2.52 11.57
CA MET A 29 -1.14 2.60 10.52
C MET A 29 0.27 2.29 11.02
N ALA A 30 0.56 2.39 12.32
CA ALA A 30 1.92 2.34 12.87
C ALA A 30 2.64 1.00 12.63
N TYR A 31 1.92 -0.05 12.23
CA TYR A 31 2.51 -1.30 11.80
C TYR A 31 3.49 -1.13 10.63
N ILE A 32 3.30 -0.10 9.78
CA ILE A 32 4.17 0.16 8.64
C ILE A 32 5.61 0.43 9.05
N LEU A 33 5.82 0.96 10.27
CA LEU A 33 7.14 1.24 10.84
C LEU A 33 8.00 -0.02 11.03
N ALA A 34 7.36 -1.17 11.18
CA ALA A 34 8.02 -2.47 11.21
C ALA A 34 8.00 -3.16 9.85
N VAL A 35 6.86 -3.11 9.16
CA VAL A 35 6.64 -3.87 7.93
C VAL A 35 7.47 -3.33 6.77
N ASN A 36 7.52 -2.01 6.56
CA ASN A 36 8.26 -1.43 5.44
C ASN A 36 9.77 -1.71 5.53
N PRO A 37 10.46 -1.48 6.68
CA PRO A 37 11.87 -1.85 6.83
C PRO A 37 12.14 -3.34 6.68
N ASN A 38 11.20 -4.20 7.06
CA ASN A 38 11.35 -5.65 6.87
C ASN A 38 11.25 -6.05 5.40
N ILE A 39 10.26 -5.53 4.66
CA ILE A 39 10.07 -5.87 3.24
C ILE A 39 11.21 -5.31 2.39
N LEU A 40 11.47 -4.00 2.48
CA LEU A 40 12.51 -3.37 1.66
C LEU A 40 13.92 -3.80 2.08
N GLY A 41 14.12 -4.13 3.35
CA GLY A 41 15.39 -4.64 3.87
C GLY A 41 15.84 -5.97 3.25
N GLU A 42 14.91 -6.77 2.70
CA GLU A 42 15.25 -8.01 1.97
C GLU A 42 16.00 -7.73 0.66
N THR A 43 15.93 -6.52 0.13
CA THR A 43 16.67 -6.08 -1.06
C THR A 43 18.12 -5.68 -0.77
N GLY A 44 18.55 -5.73 0.50
CA GLY A 44 19.87 -5.31 0.95
C GLY A 44 19.95 -3.83 1.36
N MET A 45 18.83 -3.11 1.41
CA MET A 45 18.77 -1.75 1.95
C MET A 45 18.96 -1.74 3.48
N ASP A 46 19.61 -0.70 4.01
CA ASP A 46 19.81 -0.55 5.46
C ASP A 46 18.48 -0.37 6.19
N LYS A 47 18.16 -1.29 7.10
CA LYS A 47 16.87 -1.30 7.84
C LYS A 47 16.71 -0.10 8.77
N GLY A 48 17.79 0.41 9.35
CA GLY A 48 17.76 1.60 10.20
C GLY A 48 17.39 2.83 9.40
N ALA A 49 18.05 3.04 8.26
CA ALA A 49 17.75 4.11 7.32
C ALA A 49 16.32 4.01 6.79
N LEU A 50 15.87 2.79 6.45
CA LEU A 50 14.49 2.53 6.02
C LEU A 50 13.46 2.88 7.09
N PHE A 51 13.74 2.57 8.36
CA PHE A 51 12.86 2.96 9.47
C PHE A 51 12.70 4.47 9.53
N THR A 52 13.82 5.22 9.57
CA THR A 52 13.81 6.68 9.63
C THR A 52 13.05 7.28 8.45
N THR A 53 13.33 6.80 7.24
CA THR A 53 12.63 7.25 6.02
C THR A 53 11.14 6.91 6.07
N THR A 54 10.78 5.72 6.53
CA THR A 54 9.36 5.33 6.67
C THR A 54 8.63 6.28 7.61
N VAL A 55 9.22 6.61 8.76
CA VAL A 55 8.64 7.58 9.69
C VAL A 55 8.48 8.95 9.05
N LEU A 56 9.55 9.49 8.42
CA LEU A 56 9.53 10.81 7.81
C LEU A 56 8.54 10.88 6.64
N MET A 57 8.48 9.83 5.81
CA MET A 57 7.58 9.78 4.66
C MET A 57 6.14 9.36 5.01
N SER A 58 5.90 8.94 6.24
CA SER A 58 4.55 8.86 6.80
C SER A 58 4.13 10.17 7.47
N ALA A 59 5.04 10.86 8.13
CA ALA A 59 4.76 12.08 8.89
C ALA A 59 4.61 13.32 7.99
N LEU A 60 5.65 13.64 7.20
CA LEU A 60 5.71 14.90 6.45
C LEU A 60 4.61 15.02 5.39
N PRO A 61 4.35 14.00 4.53
CA PRO A 61 3.25 14.07 3.57
C PRO A 61 1.88 14.11 4.26
N THR A 62 1.70 13.41 5.39
CA THR A 62 0.45 13.46 6.16
C THR A 62 0.22 14.85 6.75
N ILE A 63 1.27 15.51 7.28
CA ILE A 63 1.19 16.91 7.72
C ILE A 63 0.90 17.84 6.53
N PHE A 64 1.53 17.59 5.38
CA PHE A 64 1.26 18.39 4.17
C PHE A 64 -0.17 18.17 3.67
N MET A 65 -0.71 16.97 3.71
CA MET A 65 -2.11 16.66 3.44
C MET A 65 -3.04 17.45 4.36
N ALA A 66 -2.72 17.51 5.64
CA ALA A 66 -3.47 18.26 6.65
C ALA A 66 -3.57 19.76 6.35
N LEU A 67 -2.49 20.35 5.85
CA LEU A 67 -2.38 21.79 5.61
C LEU A 67 -2.86 22.20 4.22
N TYR A 68 -2.58 21.38 3.21
CA TYR A 68 -2.84 21.72 1.80
C TYR A 68 -4.21 21.22 1.33
N ALA A 69 -4.49 19.91 1.43
CA ALA A 69 -5.79 19.35 1.09
C ALA A 69 -6.83 19.48 2.22
N LYS A 70 -6.36 19.63 3.47
CA LYS A 70 -7.19 19.82 4.67
C LYS A 70 -8.18 18.68 4.95
N LEU A 71 -7.85 17.48 4.53
CA LEU A 71 -8.65 16.27 4.70
C LEU A 71 -8.06 15.36 5.78
N PRO A 72 -8.88 14.51 6.43
CA PRO A 72 -8.44 13.55 7.45
C PRO A 72 -7.81 12.31 6.81
N LEU A 73 -6.90 12.50 5.86
CA LEU A 73 -6.21 11.45 5.12
C LEU A 73 -4.74 11.38 5.54
N ALA A 74 -4.26 10.20 5.84
CA ALA A 74 -2.87 9.94 6.17
C ALA A 74 -2.18 9.15 5.04
N LEU A 75 -0.88 9.39 4.87
CA LEU A 75 -0.05 8.76 3.86
C LEU A 75 1.06 7.96 4.53
N ALA A 76 1.50 6.90 3.86
CA ALA A 76 2.71 6.14 4.19
C ALA A 76 3.16 5.33 2.96
N PRO A 77 4.37 4.70 2.99
CA PRO A 77 4.80 3.79 1.93
C PRO A 77 3.78 2.68 1.69
N GLY A 78 3.31 2.54 0.44
CA GLY A 78 2.21 1.66 0.05
C GLY A 78 2.58 0.18 0.11
N MET A 79 1.81 -0.65 0.83
CA MET A 79 2.15 -2.06 1.07
C MET A 79 2.29 -2.89 -0.20
N GLY A 80 1.34 -2.76 -1.15
CA GLY A 80 1.39 -3.48 -2.42
C GLY A 80 2.57 -3.05 -3.29
N LEU A 81 2.87 -1.76 -3.28
CA LEU A 81 3.98 -1.16 -4.02
C LEU A 81 5.33 -1.52 -3.41
N ASN A 82 5.43 -1.59 -2.06
CA ASN A 82 6.60 -2.12 -1.35
C ASN A 82 6.90 -3.56 -1.77
N ALA A 83 5.86 -4.38 -1.81
CA ALA A 83 5.97 -5.77 -2.20
C ALA A 83 6.39 -5.92 -3.68
N PHE A 84 5.82 -5.14 -4.57
CA PHE A 84 6.23 -5.10 -5.98
C PHE A 84 7.68 -4.64 -6.13
N PHE A 85 8.07 -3.57 -5.45
CA PHE A 85 9.45 -3.07 -5.41
C PHE A 85 10.43 -4.17 -4.98
N ALA A 86 10.21 -4.76 -3.79
CA ALA A 86 11.16 -5.69 -3.20
C ALA A 86 11.13 -7.05 -3.90
N TYR A 87 9.95 -7.67 -3.97
CA TYR A 87 9.86 -9.05 -4.42
C TYR A 87 9.87 -9.17 -5.94
N THR A 88 9.09 -8.36 -6.65
CA THR A 88 9.04 -8.46 -8.11
C THR A 88 10.27 -7.84 -8.76
N VAL A 89 10.54 -6.56 -8.51
CA VAL A 89 11.61 -5.84 -9.23
C VAL A 89 12.99 -6.28 -8.76
N CYS A 90 13.23 -6.33 -7.45
CA CYS A 90 14.58 -6.64 -6.95
C CYS A 90 14.85 -8.13 -6.90
N LEU A 91 13.98 -8.95 -6.28
CA LEU A 91 14.29 -10.36 -6.02
C LEU A 91 13.97 -11.29 -7.19
N VAL A 92 12.87 -11.09 -7.92
CA VAL A 92 12.47 -11.94 -9.04
C VAL A 92 13.15 -11.49 -10.33
N MET A 93 13.06 -10.18 -10.68
CA MET A 93 13.67 -9.65 -11.90
C MET A 93 15.18 -9.42 -11.76
N GLY A 94 15.73 -9.40 -10.52
CA GLY A 94 17.17 -9.31 -10.26
C GLY A 94 17.75 -7.90 -10.39
N TYR A 95 16.91 -6.85 -10.41
CA TYR A 95 17.38 -5.46 -10.45
C TYR A 95 17.84 -4.96 -9.08
N SER A 96 18.76 -4.00 -9.09
CA SER A 96 19.19 -3.32 -7.88
C SER A 96 18.05 -2.50 -7.25
N TRP A 97 18.07 -2.31 -5.93
CA TRP A 97 17.11 -1.43 -5.28
C TRP A 97 17.28 0.03 -5.72
N GLN A 98 18.48 0.44 -6.16
CA GLN A 98 18.74 1.76 -6.73
C GLN A 98 17.98 1.96 -8.06
N PHE A 99 17.95 0.93 -8.90
CA PHE A 99 17.14 0.92 -10.11
C PHE A 99 15.64 1.03 -9.78
N ALA A 100 15.18 0.26 -8.80
CA ALA A 100 13.78 0.31 -8.36
C ALA A 100 13.41 1.69 -7.76
N LEU A 101 14.30 2.34 -6.99
CA LEU A 101 14.10 3.71 -6.51
C LEU A 101 14.03 4.72 -7.67
N THR A 102 14.83 4.52 -8.72
CA THR A 102 14.77 5.36 -9.92
C THR A 102 13.41 5.21 -10.61
N ALA A 103 12.86 4.00 -10.67
CA ALA A 103 11.53 3.76 -11.22
C ALA A 103 10.44 4.48 -10.42
N VAL A 104 10.48 4.41 -9.08
CA VAL A 104 9.55 5.14 -8.19
C VAL A 104 9.69 6.66 -8.35
N PHE A 105 10.92 7.16 -8.51
CA PHE A 105 11.14 8.58 -8.75
C PHE A 105 10.51 9.05 -10.08
N LEU A 106 10.71 8.28 -11.15
CA LEU A 106 10.11 8.55 -12.47
C LEU A 106 8.58 8.43 -12.44
N GLU A 107 8.05 7.48 -11.70
CA GLU A 107 6.61 7.34 -11.41
C GLU A 107 6.06 8.62 -10.76
N GLY A 108 6.70 9.09 -9.69
CA GLY A 108 6.30 10.31 -8.99
C GLY A 108 6.29 11.55 -9.90
N LEU A 109 7.31 11.71 -10.74
CA LEU A 109 7.37 12.80 -11.74
C LEU A 109 6.24 12.68 -12.77
N ALA A 110 5.97 11.46 -13.25
CA ALA A 110 4.85 11.22 -14.17
C ALA A 110 3.50 11.54 -13.52
N PHE A 111 3.33 11.22 -12.23
CA PHE A 111 2.13 11.57 -11.48
C PHE A 111 1.94 13.06 -11.28
N ILE A 112 3.00 13.81 -11.01
CA ILE A 112 2.95 15.28 -10.94
C ILE A 112 2.44 15.81 -12.28
N LEU A 113 2.98 15.34 -13.40
CA LEU A 113 2.59 15.75 -14.74
C LEU A 113 1.10 15.42 -15.01
N LEU A 114 0.66 14.20 -14.70
CA LEU A 114 -0.73 13.76 -14.87
C LEU A 114 -1.70 14.58 -13.99
N THR A 115 -1.29 14.94 -12.77
CA THR A 115 -2.10 15.73 -11.85
C THR A 115 -2.24 17.18 -12.32
N VAL A 116 -1.14 17.79 -12.77
CA VAL A 116 -1.16 19.17 -13.30
C VAL A 116 -2.03 19.26 -14.58
N THR A 117 -1.94 18.26 -15.44
CA THR A 117 -2.70 18.22 -16.71
C THR A 117 -4.15 17.73 -16.55
N ASN A 118 -4.59 17.34 -15.34
CA ASN A 118 -5.90 16.74 -15.04
C ASN A 118 -6.19 15.46 -15.88
N LEU A 119 -5.16 14.76 -16.31
CA LEU A 119 -5.28 13.49 -17.04
C LEU A 119 -5.52 12.31 -16.10
N ARG A 120 -5.13 12.40 -14.83
CA ARG A 120 -5.25 11.32 -13.85
C ARG A 120 -6.70 10.84 -13.71
N GLU A 121 -7.66 11.77 -13.60
CA GLU A 121 -9.09 11.45 -13.52
C GLU A 121 -9.60 10.72 -14.78
N LYS A 122 -9.15 11.13 -15.97
CA LYS A 122 -9.57 10.52 -17.23
C LYS A 122 -9.05 9.10 -17.43
N ILE A 123 -7.85 8.79 -16.93
CA ILE A 123 -7.25 7.44 -17.05
C ILE A 123 -8.04 6.44 -16.20
N VAL A 124 -8.50 6.85 -15.03
CA VAL A 124 -9.31 6.01 -14.15
C VAL A 124 -10.61 5.56 -14.81
N ASP A 125 -11.24 6.45 -15.58
CA ASP A 125 -12.50 6.15 -16.26
C ASP A 125 -12.35 5.13 -17.41
N VAL A 126 -11.12 4.87 -17.86
CA VAL A 126 -10.84 3.91 -18.94
C VAL A 126 -10.99 2.46 -18.48
N ILE A 127 -10.68 2.15 -17.21
CA ILE A 127 -10.72 0.76 -16.73
C ILE A 127 -12.08 0.43 -16.10
N PRO A 128 -12.68 -0.75 -16.43
CA PRO A 128 -13.94 -1.18 -15.85
C PRO A 128 -13.87 -1.34 -14.33
N GLU A 129 -14.97 -1.02 -13.64
CA GLU A 129 -15.05 -1.13 -12.17
C GLU A 129 -14.75 -2.54 -11.65
N GLY A 130 -15.22 -3.58 -12.34
CA GLY A 130 -14.93 -4.97 -11.98
C GLY A 130 -13.42 -5.27 -12.02
N LEU A 131 -12.70 -4.74 -13.01
CA LEU A 131 -11.26 -4.95 -13.12
C LEU A 131 -10.47 -4.13 -12.08
N LYS A 132 -10.89 -2.89 -11.77
CA LYS A 132 -10.31 -2.10 -10.67
C LYS A 132 -10.43 -2.83 -9.34
N THR A 133 -11.61 -3.38 -9.08
CA THR A 133 -11.88 -4.18 -7.86
C THR A 133 -11.02 -5.45 -7.83
N ALA A 134 -10.85 -6.12 -8.97
CA ALA A 134 -10.02 -7.30 -9.10
C ALA A 134 -8.53 -7.00 -8.88
N ILE A 135 -8.03 -5.86 -9.34
CA ILE A 135 -6.66 -5.39 -9.09
C ILE A 135 -6.43 -5.24 -7.59
N SER A 136 -7.29 -4.52 -6.88
CA SER A 136 -7.17 -4.35 -5.42
C SER A 136 -7.23 -5.69 -4.68
N ALA A 137 -8.17 -6.57 -5.04
CA ALA A 137 -8.30 -7.88 -4.44
C ALA A 137 -7.08 -8.79 -4.73
N GLY A 138 -6.56 -8.75 -5.95
CA GLY A 138 -5.36 -9.50 -6.35
C GLY A 138 -4.11 -9.05 -5.60
N ILE A 139 -3.93 -7.74 -5.43
CA ILE A 139 -2.86 -7.17 -4.59
C ILE A 139 -3.02 -7.65 -3.15
N GLY A 140 -4.24 -7.66 -2.61
CA GLY A 140 -4.53 -8.18 -1.28
C GLY A 140 -4.13 -9.65 -1.12
N LEU A 141 -4.47 -10.51 -2.09
CA LEU A 141 -4.06 -11.92 -2.12
C LEU A 141 -2.54 -12.06 -2.18
N TYR A 142 -1.88 -11.24 -2.99
CA TYR A 142 -0.43 -11.23 -3.14
C TYR A 142 0.28 -10.86 -1.83
N ILE A 143 -0.17 -9.80 -1.16
CA ILE A 143 0.37 -9.38 0.15
C ILE A 143 0.14 -10.45 1.22
N ALA A 144 -1.05 -11.07 1.25
CA ALA A 144 -1.36 -12.16 2.17
C ALA A 144 -0.43 -13.36 1.94
N PHE A 145 -0.18 -13.72 0.68
CA PHE A 145 0.73 -14.81 0.31
C PHE A 145 2.18 -14.52 0.78
N ILE A 146 2.65 -13.28 0.59
CA ILE A 146 3.95 -12.84 1.12
C ILE A 146 4.00 -12.97 2.65
N GLY A 147 2.95 -12.53 3.35
CA GLY A 147 2.87 -12.67 4.80
C GLY A 147 2.99 -14.13 5.25
N LEU A 148 2.26 -15.02 4.61
CA LEU A 148 2.30 -16.46 4.92
C LEU A 148 3.69 -17.07 4.64
N LYS A 149 4.36 -16.63 3.56
CA LYS A 149 5.72 -17.06 3.25
C LYS A 149 6.73 -16.54 4.27
N ASN A 150 6.66 -15.27 4.64
CA ASN A 150 7.60 -14.64 5.58
C ASN A 150 7.48 -15.21 7.00
N ALA A 151 6.31 -15.74 7.36
CA ALA A 151 6.11 -16.48 8.60
C ALA A 151 6.46 -17.97 8.49
N GLU A 152 6.92 -18.44 7.33
CA GLU A 152 7.19 -19.87 7.08
C GLU A 152 5.93 -20.76 7.26
N ILE A 153 4.73 -20.18 7.15
CA ILE A 153 3.46 -20.93 7.15
C ILE A 153 3.31 -21.62 5.81
N ILE A 154 3.69 -20.94 4.72
CA ILE A 154 3.83 -21.51 3.38
C ILE A 154 5.32 -21.54 3.04
N VAL A 155 5.81 -22.68 2.60
CA VAL A 155 7.21 -22.91 2.25
C VAL A 155 7.34 -23.47 0.84
N ASP A 156 8.53 -23.32 0.27
CA ASP A 156 8.86 -23.87 -1.04
C ASP A 156 8.78 -25.41 -1.04
N ASN A 157 8.28 -25.96 -2.15
CA ASN A 157 8.18 -27.40 -2.36
C ASN A 157 8.43 -27.72 -3.85
N PRO A 158 9.48 -28.46 -4.20
CA PRO A 158 9.82 -28.75 -5.59
C PRO A 158 8.74 -29.52 -6.36
N ALA A 159 7.86 -30.27 -5.69
CA ALA A 159 6.83 -31.07 -6.33
C ALA A 159 5.52 -30.30 -6.58
N THR A 160 5.17 -29.37 -5.68
CA THR A 160 3.90 -28.65 -5.70
C THR A 160 4.05 -27.12 -5.75
N LEU A 161 5.27 -26.63 -5.91
CA LEU A 161 5.73 -25.23 -5.81
C LEU A 161 5.66 -24.69 -4.40
N VAL A 162 4.58 -24.93 -3.68
CA VAL A 162 4.39 -24.51 -2.27
C VAL A 162 3.73 -25.63 -1.46
N SER A 163 4.04 -25.66 -0.16
CA SER A 163 3.42 -26.57 0.81
C SER A 163 3.28 -25.89 2.18
N LEU A 164 2.55 -26.53 3.07
CA LEU A 164 2.44 -26.08 4.45
C LEU A 164 3.74 -26.32 5.18
N GLY A 165 4.24 -25.28 5.84
CA GLY A 165 5.44 -25.35 6.68
C GLY A 165 5.18 -25.98 8.06
N THR A 166 6.19 -25.89 8.95
CA THR A 166 6.08 -26.40 10.32
C THR A 166 5.32 -25.41 11.20
N LEU A 167 4.10 -25.76 11.60
CA LEU A 167 3.24 -24.88 12.42
C LEU A 167 3.36 -25.11 13.92
N THR A 168 4.16 -26.08 14.35
CA THR A 168 4.29 -26.47 15.78
C THR A 168 5.53 -25.88 16.45
N SER A 169 6.38 -25.20 15.72
CA SER A 169 7.63 -24.59 16.22
C SER A 169 8.09 -23.42 15.34
N GLY A 170 9.01 -22.61 15.84
CA GLY A 170 9.67 -21.54 15.08
C GLY A 170 8.74 -20.44 14.59
N SER A 171 9.09 -19.85 13.45
CA SER A 171 8.39 -18.72 12.81
C SER A 171 6.95 -19.09 12.43
N GLY A 172 6.70 -20.33 11.96
CA GLY A 172 5.38 -20.79 11.58
C GLY A 172 4.39 -20.80 12.75
N LEU A 173 4.81 -21.34 13.93
CA LEU A 173 4.00 -21.29 15.15
C LEU A 173 3.71 -19.84 15.57
N LEU A 174 4.74 -19.00 15.59
CA LEU A 174 4.60 -17.60 15.99
C LEU A 174 3.64 -16.85 15.04
N GLY A 175 3.75 -17.07 13.73
CA GLY A 175 2.87 -16.49 12.72
C GLY A 175 1.41 -16.91 12.90
N VAL A 176 1.13 -18.20 13.14
CA VAL A 176 -0.24 -18.70 13.37
C VAL A 176 -0.83 -18.11 14.65
N ILE A 177 -0.07 -18.06 15.74
CA ILE A 177 -0.52 -17.42 16.99
C ILE A 177 -0.83 -15.94 16.74
N GLY A 178 0.05 -15.24 16.03
CA GLY A 178 -0.13 -13.83 15.68
C GLY A 178 -1.39 -13.58 14.84
N ILE A 179 -1.64 -14.40 13.81
CA ILE A 179 -2.86 -14.31 12.98
C ILE A 179 -4.10 -14.51 13.86
N ALA A 180 -4.11 -15.54 14.71
CA ALA A 180 -5.24 -15.82 15.59
C ALA A 180 -5.52 -14.67 16.57
N LEU A 181 -4.48 -14.17 17.25
CA LEU A 181 -4.59 -13.07 18.22
C LEU A 181 -5.08 -11.78 17.56
N THR A 182 -4.47 -11.40 16.44
CA THR A 182 -4.84 -10.17 15.72
C THR A 182 -6.26 -10.27 15.18
N SER A 183 -6.66 -11.44 14.64
CA SER A 183 -8.02 -11.69 14.16
C SER A 183 -9.05 -11.57 15.29
N ILE A 184 -8.78 -12.15 16.47
CA ILE A 184 -9.66 -12.04 17.65
C ILE A 184 -9.83 -10.57 18.06
N MET A 185 -8.75 -9.79 18.06
CA MET A 185 -8.80 -8.36 18.40
C MET A 185 -9.61 -7.57 17.37
N LEU A 186 -9.49 -7.88 16.07
CA LEU A 186 -10.30 -7.24 15.02
C LEU A 186 -11.79 -7.58 15.18
N VAL A 187 -12.13 -8.84 15.43
CA VAL A 187 -13.52 -9.27 15.67
C VAL A 187 -14.11 -8.58 16.89
N ARG A 188 -13.28 -8.32 17.91
CA ARG A 188 -13.68 -7.58 19.13
C ARG A 188 -13.64 -6.05 18.95
N ASN A 189 -13.39 -5.55 17.73
CA ASN A 189 -13.27 -4.11 17.43
C ASN A 189 -12.26 -3.38 18.33
N VAL A 190 -11.14 -4.03 18.67
CA VAL A 190 -10.06 -3.40 19.44
C VAL A 190 -9.38 -2.35 18.57
N LYS A 191 -9.34 -1.10 19.05
CA LYS A 191 -8.65 -0.01 18.34
C LYS A 191 -7.15 -0.30 18.25
N GLY A 192 -6.56 -0.15 17.05
CA GLY A 192 -5.16 -0.47 16.82
C GLY A 192 -4.82 -1.97 16.86
N ALA A 193 -5.80 -2.85 16.61
CA ALA A 193 -5.63 -4.31 16.64
C ALA A 193 -4.44 -4.80 15.84
N LEU A 194 -4.13 -4.19 14.69
CA LEU A 194 -3.00 -4.56 13.85
C LEU A 194 -1.66 -4.31 14.57
N LEU A 195 -1.48 -3.10 15.12
CA LEU A 195 -0.27 -2.77 15.87
C LEU A 195 -0.15 -3.64 17.15
N LEU A 196 -1.24 -3.72 17.93
CA LEU A 196 -1.25 -4.53 19.17
C LEU A 196 -0.99 -6.00 18.85
N GLY A 197 -1.48 -6.51 17.73
CA GLY A 197 -1.22 -7.86 17.24
C GLY A 197 0.27 -8.09 16.99
N ILE A 198 0.94 -7.18 16.29
CA ILE A 198 2.40 -7.24 16.10
C ILE A 198 3.12 -7.23 17.43
N LEU A 199 2.78 -6.29 18.32
CA LEU A 199 3.45 -6.15 19.62
C LEU A 199 3.32 -7.39 20.48
N LEU A 200 2.12 -7.94 20.61
CA LEU A 200 1.87 -9.17 21.37
C LEU A 200 2.60 -10.36 20.74
N THR A 201 2.57 -10.49 19.41
CA THR A 201 3.29 -11.56 18.71
C THR A 201 4.80 -11.42 18.90
N THR A 202 5.32 -10.20 18.85
CA THR A 202 6.74 -9.92 19.11
C THR A 202 7.14 -10.32 20.54
N ILE A 203 6.32 -9.98 21.54
CA ILE A 203 6.56 -10.37 22.96
C ILE A 203 6.53 -11.90 23.10
N ILE A 204 5.59 -12.59 22.46
CA ILE A 204 5.52 -14.06 22.45
C ILE A 204 6.75 -14.66 21.76
N GLY A 205 7.32 -13.97 20.77
CA GLY A 205 8.55 -14.38 20.10
C GLY A 205 9.80 -14.36 20.97
N ILE A 206 9.82 -13.61 22.09
CA ILE A 206 10.98 -13.54 23.00
C ILE A 206 11.28 -14.91 23.64
N PRO A 207 10.35 -15.57 24.35
CA PRO A 207 10.61 -16.88 24.93
C PRO A 207 10.85 -17.99 23.89
N LEU A 208 10.42 -17.78 22.64
CA LEU A 208 10.69 -18.69 21.52
C LEU A 208 12.07 -18.47 20.87
N GLY A 209 12.85 -17.48 21.32
CA GLY A 209 14.17 -17.16 20.79
C GLY A 209 14.15 -16.53 19.38
N ILE A 210 12.99 -16.04 18.95
CA ILE A 210 12.82 -15.44 17.61
C ILE A 210 13.00 -13.91 17.66
N THR A 211 12.64 -13.30 18.79
CA THR A 211 12.72 -11.84 18.99
C THR A 211 13.85 -11.48 19.93
N HIS A 212 14.72 -10.55 19.52
CA HIS A 212 15.80 -9.98 20.32
C HIS A 212 15.58 -8.47 20.46
N LEU A 213 15.46 -7.99 21.71
CA LEU A 213 15.25 -6.58 22.01
C LEU A 213 16.56 -5.96 22.52
N ASP A 214 17.17 -5.09 21.70
CA ASP A 214 18.44 -4.41 22.05
C ASP A 214 18.21 -3.02 22.68
N GLY A 215 16.97 -2.61 22.87
CA GLY A 215 16.58 -1.32 23.43
C GLY A 215 15.21 -0.86 22.99
N VAL A 216 14.75 0.27 23.54
CA VAL A 216 13.44 0.88 23.18
C VAL A 216 13.63 2.23 22.54
N PHE A 217 14.59 3.03 22.99
CA PHE A 217 14.82 4.39 22.54
C PHE A 217 16.23 4.56 21.97
N SER A 218 16.34 5.30 20.86
CA SER A 218 17.61 5.75 20.30
C SER A 218 17.45 7.07 19.56
N ALA A 219 18.58 7.71 19.23
CA ALA A 219 18.58 8.73 18.19
C ALA A 219 18.14 8.08 16.86
N PRO A 220 17.46 8.82 15.97
CA PRO A 220 17.06 8.31 14.66
C PRO A 220 18.27 7.82 13.86
N PRO A 221 18.23 6.62 13.28
CA PRO A 221 19.27 6.15 12.37
C PRO A 221 19.46 7.08 11.16
N SER A 222 20.70 7.18 10.66
CA SER A 222 21.02 8.01 9.50
C SER A 222 20.37 7.46 8.23
N ILE A 223 19.84 8.34 7.38
CA ILE A 223 19.27 7.99 6.06
C ILE A 223 20.34 7.97 4.95
N GLU A 224 21.57 8.39 5.24
CA GLU A 224 22.65 8.54 4.26
C GLU A 224 22.87 7.29 3.38
N PRO A 225 22.78 6.05 3.90
CA PRO A 225 22.99 4.85 3.08
C PRO A 225 22.01 4.72 1.91
N ILE A 226 20.81 5.30 2.00
CA ILE A 226 19.74 5.15 0.99
C ILE A 226 19.31 6.48 0.35
N PHE A 227 19.76 7.61 0.86
CA PHE A 227 19.34 8.94 0.40
C PHE A 227 19.92 9.26 -0.99
N LEU A 228 19.06 9.60 -1.95
CA LEU A 228 19.39 9.96 -3.35
C LEU A 228 20.23 8.89 -4.09
N LYS A 229 20.11 7.62 -3.70
CA LYS A 229 20.85 6.52 -4.33
C LYS A 229 20.09 6.01 -5.56
N PHE A 230 20.14 6.77 -6.65
CA PHE A 230 19.50 6.41 -7.92
C PHE A 230 20.48 5.74 -8.88
N GLU A 231 19.98 4.85 -9.72
CA GLU A 231 20.71 4.24 -10.83
C GLU A 231 20.14 4.74 -12.17
N TRP A 232 20.87 5.59 -12.87
CA TRP A 232 20.42 6.23 -14.10
C TRP A 232 20.82 5.49 -15.39
N ASN A 233 21.65 4.45 -15.30
CA ASN A 233 22.25 3.80 -16.49
C ASN A 233 21.24 3.05 -17.37
N HIS A 234 20.09 2.63 -16.80
CA HIS A 234 19.09 1.78 -17.47
C HIS A 234 17.70 2.44 -17.58
N ILE A 235 17.63 3.78 -17.56
CA ILE A 235 16.32 4.49 -17.56
C ILE A 235 15.54 4.38 -18.89
N PHE A 236 16.23 4.11 -20.00
CA PHE A 236 15.61 3.99 -21.32
C PHE A 236 15.40 2.53 -21.74
N THR A 237 15.45 1.59 -20.81
CA THR A 237 15.15 0.19 -21.08
C THR A 237 13.65 -0.06 -21.10
N GLN A 238 13.24 -1.10 -21.80
CA GLN A 238 11.83 -1.50 -21.85
C GLN A 238 11.32 -1.90 -20.47
N GLU A 239 12.15 -2.56 -19.68
CA GLU A 239 11.84 -3.00 -18.31
C GLU A 239 11.55 -1.80 -17.42
N MET A 240 12.34 -0.72 -17.49
CA MET A 240 12.08 0.51 -16.75
C MET A 240 10.71 1.09 -17.09
N VAL A 241 10.36 1.16 -18.38
CA VAL A 241 9.06 1.65 -18.82
C VAL A 241 7.92 0.80 -18.27
N VAL A 242 8.05 -0.53 -18.30
CA VAL A 242 7.04 -1.46 -17.78
C VAL A 242 6.90 -1.32 -16.26
N ILE A 243 8.01 -1.21 -15.54
CA ILE A 243 8.00 -1.07 -14.07
C ILE A 243 7.37 0.26 -13.66
N VAL A 244 7.80 1.39 -14.25
CA VAL A 244 7.23 2.71 -13.99
C VAL A 244 5.73 2.74 -14.30
N PHE A 245 5.33 2.17 -15.43
CA PHE A 245 3.93 2.08 -15.81
C PHE A 245 3.12 1.24 -14.81
N THR A 246 3.67 0.11 -14.35
CA THR A 246 3.01 -0.75 -13.35
C THR A 246 2.84 -0.04 -12.02
N LEU A 247 3.90 0.60 -11.51
CA LEU A 247 3.86 1.39 -10.29
C LEU A 247 2.78 2.47 -10.39
N LEU A 248 2.83 3.27 -11.47
CA LEU A 248 1.88 4.34 -11.75
C LEU A 248 0.43 3.83 -11.79
N PHE A 249 0.19 2.67 -12.42
CA PHE A 249 -1.14 2.09 -12.49
C PHE A 249 -1.65 1.60 -11.14
N VAL A 250 -0.82 0.86 -10.41
CA VAL A 250 -1.18 0.32 -9.10
C VAL A 250 -1.49 1.47 -8.13
N ASP A 251 -0.61 2.46 -8.05
CA ASP A 251 -0.80 3.61 -7.15
C ASP A 251 -2.02 4.46 -7.54
N LEU A 252 -2.24 4.66 -8.83
CA LEU A 252 -3.42 5.39 -9.32
C LEU A 252 -4.72 4.82 -8.76
N PHE A 253 -4.90 3.48 -8.83
CA PHE A 253 -6.13 2.83 -8.39
C PHE A 253 -6.21 2.69 -6.89
N ASP A 254 -5.09 2.43 -6.22
CA ASP A 254 -5.03 2.33 -4.78
C ASP A 254 -5.38 3.68 -4.13
N CYS A 255 -4.75 4.75 -4.59
CA CYS A 255 -5.00 6.11 -4.12
C CYS A 255 -6.47 6.52 -4.32
N ILE A 256 -7.02 6.37 -5.55
CA ILE A 256 -8.39 6.78 -5.84
C ILE A 256 -9.40 5.95 -5.06
N GLY A 257 -9.24 4.62 -5.03
CA GLY A 257 -10.11 3.71 -4.29
C GLY A 257 -10.14 4.06 -2.80
N THR A 258 -8.98 4.32 -2.22
CA THR A 258 -8.81 4.73 -0.82
C THR A 258 -9.46 6.09 -0.55
N VAL A 259 -9.17 7.09 -1.38
CA VAL A 259 -9.73 8.44 -1.21
C VAL A 259 -11.25 8.41 -1.29
N ILE A 260 -11.84 7.75 -2.30
CA ILE A 260 -13.29 7.58 -2.41
C ILE A 260 -13.85 6.85 -1.18
N GLY A 261 -13.25 5.76 -0.78
CA GLY A 261 -13.70 4.95 0.36
C GLY A 261 -13.72 5.72 1.67
N VAL A 262 -12.64 6.45 1.97
CA VAL A 262 -12.52 7.24 3.21
C VAL A 262 -13.42 8.47 3.19
N THR A 263 -13.45 9.24 2.10
CA THR A 263 -14.28 10.46 2.00
C THR A 263 -15.77 10.15 1.97
N THR A 264 -16.19 9.02 1.40
CA THR A 264 -17.58 8.55 1.46
C THR A 264 -17.98 8.23 2.90
N ARG A 265 -17.13 7.51 3.64
CA ARG A 265 -17.38 7.22 5.07
C ARG A 265 -17.38 8.49 5.93
N ALA A 266 -16.59 9.47 5.56
CA ALA A 266 -16.56 10.78 6.21
C ALA A 266 -17.80 11.64 5.92
N GLY A 267 -18.65 11.25 4.96
CA GLY A 267 -19.77 12.06 4.48
C GLY A 267 -19.33 13.33 3.75
N MET A 268 -18.13 13.32 3.16
CA MET A 268 -17.54 14.48 2.48
C MET A 268 -17.84 14.52 0.98
N VAL A 269 -18.34 13.42 0.40
CA VAL A 269 -18.70 13.36 -1.01
C VAL A 269 -19.94 14.24 -1.22
N LYS A 270 -19.87 15.17 -2.17
CA LYS A 270 -20.96 16.08 -2.52
C LYS A 270 -22.09 15.32 -3.22
N GLU A 271 -23.29 15.94 -3.30
CA GLU A 271 -24.44 15.37 -4.00
C GLU A 271 -24.17 15.10 -5.50
N ASP A 272 -23.27 15.85 -6.11
CA ASP A 272 -22.81 15.63 -7.49
C ASP A 272 -21.75 14.54 -7.66
N GLY A 273 -21.44 13.80 -6.57
CA GLY A 273 -20.44 12.74 -6.53
C GLY A 273 -18.99 13.23 -6.46
N LYS A 274 -18.75 14.56 -6.42
CA LYS A 274 -17.40 15.11 -6.37
C LYS A 274 -16.82 15.08 -4.97
N ILE A 275 -15.54 14.73 -4.89
CA ILE A 275 -14.72 14.78 -3.68
C ILE A 275 -14.09 16.17 -3.56
N PRO A 276 -14.23 16.87 -2.41
CA PRO A 276 -13.57 18.14 -2.21
C PRO A 276 -12.06 17.98 -2.22
N HIS A 277 -11.35 18.93 -2.80
CA HIS A 277 -9.88 18.97 -2.80
C HIS A 277 -9.18 17.73 -3.39
N LEU A 278 -9.83 16.99 -4.31
CA LEU A 278 -9.26 15.79 -4.91
C LEU A 278 -7.94 16.06 -5.64
N LYS A 279 -7.83 17.18 -6.35
CA LYS A 279 -6.61 17.58 -7.05
C LYS A 279 -5.46 17.86 -6.08
N GLU A 280 -5.76 18.48 -4.94
CA GLU A 280 -4.81 18.74 -3.87
C GLU A 280 -4.32 17.43 -3.24
N VAL A 281 -5.22 16.47 -3.03
CA VAL A 281 -4.86 15.11 -2.55
C VAL A 281 -3.89 14.45 -3.51
N PHE A 282 -4.20 14.45 -4.81
CA PHE A 282 -3.34 13.85 -5.83
C PHE A 282 -1.98 14.55 -5.95
N MET A 283 -1.93 15.85 -5.73
CA MET A 283 -0.68 16.59 -5.73
C MET A 283 0.20 16.20 -4.51
N VAL A 284 -0.40 16.07 -3.31
CA VAL A 284 0.33 15.61 -2.12
C VAL A 284 0.87 14.21 -2.33
N ASP A 285 0.07 13.30 -2.84
CA ASP A 285 0.41 11.92 -3.15
C ASP A 285 1.60 11.82 -4.13
N SER A 286 1.52 12.55 -5.24
CA SER A 286 2.59 12.60 -6.25
C SER A 286 3.91 13.17 -5.72
N LEU A 287 3.84 14.26 -4.94
CA LEU A 287 5.01 14.86 -4.32
C LEU A 287 5.60 13.95 -3.23
N ALA A 288 4.74 13.24 -2.48
CA ALA A 288 5.15 12.28 -1.46
C ALA A 288 5.91 11.10 -2.08
N THR A 289 5.41 10.55 -3.20
CA THR A 289 6.08 9.48 -3.95
C THR A 289 7.45 9.93 -4.46
N THR A 290 7.53 11.10 -5.10
CA THR A 290 8.79 11.66 -5.60
C THR A 290 9.81 11.88 -4.48
N ALA A 291 9.36 12.49 -3.37
CA ALA A 291 10.19 12.73 -2.19
C ALA A 291 10.57 11.41 -1.50
N GLY A 292 9.65 10.44 -1.44
CA GLY A 292 9.87 9.11 -0.89
C GLY A 292 11.00 8.37 -1.59
N ALA A 293 10.98 8.36 -2.92
CA ALA A 293 12.07 7.79 -3.72
C ALA A 293 13.42 8.47 -3.44
N ALA A 294 13.45 9.82 -3.34
CA ALA A 294 14.65 10.56 -3.01
C ALA A 294 15.15 10.24 -1.59
N MET A 295 14.25 10.03 -0.65
CA MET A 295 14.56 9.64 0.73
C MET A 295 14.93 8.15 0.86
N GLY A 296 14.74 7.34 -0.18
CA GLY A 296 15.09 5.91 -0.19
C GLY A 296 13.96 4.98 0.24
N THR A 297 12.69 5.32 -0.01
CA THR A 297 11.55 4.40 0.17
C THR A 297 10.78 4.23 -1.14
N SER A 298 9.91 3.25 -1.19
CA SER A 298 9.01 3.03 -2.32
C SER A 298 7.91 4.09 -2.39
N THR A 299 6.97 3.92 -3.33
CA THR A 299 5.81 4.79 -3.53
C THR A 299 5.05 5.06 -2.23
N VAL A 300 4.76 6.33 -1.96
CA VAL A 300 4.01 6.79 -0.80
C VAL A 300 2.57 7.07 -1.21
N ALA A 301 1.61 6.39 -0.62
CA ALA A 301 0.20 6.44 -1.00
C ALA A 301 -0.72 6.80 0.17
N VAL A 302 -1.96 7.20 -0.15
CA VAL A 302 -3.02 7.44 0.86
C VAL A 302 -3.47 6.11 1.46
N TYR A 303 -3.59 6.05 2.79
CA TYR A 303 -3.91 4.83 3.53
C TYR A 303 -5.39 4.70 3.87
N VAL A 304 -5.95 3.52 3.60
CA VAL A 304 -7.35 3.17 3.91
C VAL A 304 -7.64 3.17 5.42
N GLU A 305 -6.64 2.96 6.24
CA GLU A 305 -6.69 3.05 7.70
C GLU A 305 -7.09 4.45 8.20
N SER A 306 -6.99 5.48 7.38
CA SER A 306 -7.56 6.81 7.64
C SER A 306 -9.06 6.73 7.96
N ALA A 307 -9.76 5.71 7.44
CA ALA A 307 -11.15 5.44 7.76
C ALA A 307 -11.37 5.17 9.26
N ALA A 308 -10.38 4.65 9.98
CA ALA A 308 -10.49 4.41 11.42
C ALA A 308 -10.64 5.74 12.20
N GLY A 309 -9.83 6.73 11.88
CA GLY A 309 -9.98 8.08 12.46
C GLY A 309 -11.28 8.76 12.04
N VAL A 310 -11.67 8.60 10.78
CA VAL A 310 -12.97 9.12 10.30
C VAL A 310 -14.14 8.50 11.05
N ASN A 311 -14.10 7.20 11.34
CA ASN A 311 -15.12 6.52 12.15
C ASN A 311 -15.17 7.02 13.60
N GLU A 312 -14.05 7.54 14.14
CA GLU A 312 -13.99 8.22 15.45
C GLU A 312 -14.51 9.67 15.41
N GLY A 313 -14.91 10.16 14.25
CA GLY A 313 -15.44 11.50 14.06
C GLY A 313 -14.44 12.52 13.52
N GLY A 314 -13.27 12.10 13.05
CA GLY A 314 -12.33 12.97 12.34
C GLY A 314 -12.92 13.49 11.03
N ARG A 315 -12.87 14.81 10.81
CA ARG A 315 -13.51 15.47 9.67
C ARG A 315 -12.63 16.52 9.01
N SER A 316 -11.47 16.81 9.58
CA SER A 316 -10.64 17.92 9.12
C SER A 316 -9.17 17.52 9.02
N GLY A 317 -8.35 18.40 8.45
CA GLY A 317 -6.89 18.25 8.42
C GLY A 317 -6.26 18.12 9.80
N LEU A 318 -6.94 18.52 10.88
CA LEU A 318 -6.39 18.39 12.24
C LEU A 318 -6.20 16.92 12.64
N THR A 319 -7.07 16.01 12.18
CA THR A 319 -6.91 14.57 12.34
C THR A 319 -5.60 14.11 11.67
N ALA A 320 -5.38 14.44 10.41
CA ALA A 320 -4.17 14.09 9.69
C ALA A 320 -2.90 14.73 10.31
N PHE A 321 -2.98 16.00 10.73
CA PHE A 321 -1.88 16.67 11.43
C PHE A 321 -1.47 15.90 12.70
N THR A 322 -2.46 15.51 13.51
CA THR A 322 -2.20 14.72 14.74
C THR A 322 -1.56 13.39 14.41
N THR A 323 -2.01 12.69 13.37
CA THR A 323 -1.41 11.44 12.90
C THR A 323 0.05 11.64 12.52
N GLY A 324 0.36 12.68 11.75
CA GLY A 324 1.74 13.01 11.34
C GLY A 324 2.65 13.32 12.54
N VAL A 325 2.15 14.05 13.54
CA VAL A 325 2.90 14.32 14.78
C VAL A 325 3.17 13.02 15.56
N CYS A 326 2.20 12.11 15.64
CA CYS A 326 2.42 10.80 16.27
C CYS A 326 3.51 9.99 15.55
N PHE A 327 3.56 10.03 14.21
CA PHE A 327 4.66 9.43 13.46
C PHE A 327 6.01 10.07 13.81
N LEU A 328 6.11 11.40 13.89
CA LEU A 328 7.37 12.07 14.30
C LEU A 328 7.83 11.63 15.69
N VAL A 329 6.90 11.44 16.63
CA VAL A 329 7.23 10.91 17.96
C VAL A 329 7.80 9.49 17.86
N ALA A 330 7.26 8.66 16.96
CA ALA A 330 7.74 7.29 16.75
C ALA A 330 9.18 7.21 16.24
N LEU A 331 9.75 8.29 15.72
CA LEU A 331 11.14 8.36 15.22
C LEU A 331 12.19 7.94 16.26
N PHE A 332 11.91 8.18 17.53
CA PHE A 332 12.83 7.86 18.63
C PHE A 332 12.72 6.41 19.12
N PHE A 333 11.81 5.61 18.57
CA PHE A 333 11.56 4.22 18.93
C PHE A 333 12.18 3.20 17.94
N ALA A 334 13.19 3.61 17.19
CA ALA A 334 13.82 2.77 16.17
C ALA A 334 14.22 1.37 16.66
N PRO A 335 14.94 1.18 17.79
CA PRO A 335 15.34 -0.16 18.22
C PRO A 335 14.14 -1.07 18.49
N PHE A 336 13.06 -0.51 19.03
CA PHE A 336 11.85 -1.26 19.32
C PHE A 336 11.17 -1.77 18.03
N PHE A 337 10.97 -0.92 17.03
CA PHE A 337 10.33 -1.33 15.77
C PHE A 337 11.22 -2.25 14.93
N LEU A 338 12.53 -2.04 14.95
CA LEU A 338 13.50 -2.86 14.21
C LEU A 338 13.70 -4.26 14.82
N ALA A 339 13.37 -4.44 16.10
CA ALA A 339 13.39 -5.74 16.78
C ALA A 339 12.20 -6.64 16.40
N ILE A 340 11.19 -6.11 15.72
CA ILE A 340 9.99 -6.86 15.32
C ILE A 340 10.35 -7.84 14.21
N PRO A 341 10.24 -9.16 14.43
CA PRO A 341 10.60 -10.16 13.43
C PRO A 341 9.56 -10.24 12.32
N ALA A 342 9.96 -10.70 11.12
CA ALA A 342 9.08 -10.87 9.98
C ALA A 342 7.85 -11.76 10.29
N ALA A 343 8.02 -12.81 11.12
CA ALA A 343 6.92 -13.65 11.56
C ALA A 343 5.86 -12.90 12.38
N ALA A 344 6.23 -11.84 13.11
CA ALA A 344 5.28 -11.01 13.84
C ALA A 344 4.58 -9.97 12.96
N THR A 345 5.14 -9.60 11.81
CA THR A 345 4.48 -8.70 10.84
C THR A 345 3.56 -9.45 9.88
N ALA A 346 3.78 -10.74 9.68
CA ALA A 346 3.00 -11.59 8.78
C ALA A 346 1.47 -11.57 9.04
N PRO A 347 0.98 -11.60 10.29
CA PRO A 347 -0.44 -11.47 10.59
C PRO A 347 -1.09 -10.23 9.98
N VAL A 348 -0.37 -9.10 10.02
CA VAL A 348 -0.87 -7.84 9.47
C VAL A 348 -0.93 -7.91 7.94
N LEU A 349 0.10 -8.46 7.28
CA LEU A 349 0.09 -8.64 5.83
C LEU A 349 -1.13 -9.47 5.37
N VAL A 350 -1.43 -10.56 6.09
CA VAL A 350 -2.60 -11.40 5.79
C VAL A 350 -3.92 -10.65 5.98
N LEU A 351 -4.06 -9.91 7.08
CA LEU A 351 -5.30 -9.21 7.42
C LEU A 351 -5.50 -7.93 6.58
N VAL A 352 -4.44 -7.22 6.24
CA VAL A 352 -4.49 -6.10 5.27
C VAL A 352 -4.88 -6.64 3.89
N GLY A 353 -4.32 -7.78 3.48
CA GLY A 353 -4.74 -8.46 2.26
C GLY A 353 -6.24 -8.75 2.23
N LEU A 354 -6.81 -9.25 3.35
CA LEU A 354 -8.25 -9.43 3.51
C LEU A 354 -9.03 -8.11 3.38
N MET A 355 -8.53 -7.02 3.99
CA MET A 355 -9.19 -5.72 3.91
C MET A 355 -9.21 -5.18 2.48
N MET A 356 -8.15 -5.38 1.69
CA MET A 356 -8.10 -5.00 0.28
C MET A 356 -9.09 -5.80 -0.59
N MET A 357 -9.42 -7.03 -0.20
CA MET A 357 -10.44 -7.86 -0.85
C MET A 357 -11.88 -7.47 -0.48
N SER A 358 -12.09 -6.59 0.47
CA SER A 358 -13.42 -6.29 1.06
C SER A 358 -14.49 -5.85 0.05
N ASN A 359 -14.09 -5.36 -1.13
CA ASN A 359 -14.99 -4.91 -2.20
C ASN A 359 -15.23 -5.96 -3.29
N ILE A 360 -14.72 -7.19 -3.17
CA ILE A 360 -14.80 -8.23 -4.20
C ILE A 360 -16.23 -8.55 -4.64
N TRP A 361 -17.21 -8.34 -3.76
CA TRP A 361 -18.64 -8.52 -4.04
C TRP A 361 -19.20 -7.57 -5.11
N LYS A 362 -18.47 -6.49 -5.45
CA LYS A 362 -18.83 -5.57 -6.55
C LYS A 362 -18.58 -6.17 -7.93
N ILE A 363 -17.83 -7.27 -8.03
CA ILE A 363 -17.61 -8.00 -9.26
C ILE A 363 -18.83 -8.89 -9.51
N ASP A 364 -19.45 -8.74 -10.66
CA ASP A 364 -20.52 -9.66 -11.07
C ASP A 364 -19.92 -11.00 -11.52
N PHE A 365 -19.90 -11.97 -10.59
CA PHE A 365 -19.38 -13.32 -10.88
C PHE A 365 -20.31 -14.15 -11.79
N PHE A 366 -21.52 -13.70 -12.07
CA PHE A 366 -22.44 -14.37 -12.98
C PHE A 366 -22.27 -13.88 -14.43
N ASP A 367 -21.70 -12.68 -14.66
CA ASP A 367 -21.27 -12.25 -15.98
C ASP A 367 -19.84 -12.71 -16.27
N TYR A 368 -19.70 -13.74 -17.10
CA TYR A 368 -18.38 -14.28 -17.48
C TYR A 368 -17.48 -13.28 -18.21
N LYS A 369 -18.03 -12.20 -18.78
CA LYS A 369 -17.24 -11.14 -19.44
C LYS A 369 -16.49 -10.29 -18.43
N GLU A 370 -16.98 -10.20 -17.19
CA GLU A 370 -16.34 -9.51 -16.07
C GLU A 370 -15.58 -10.47 -15.16
N SER A 371 -16.22 -11.59 -14.80
CA SER A 371 -15.69 -12.51 -13.79
C SER A 371 -14.43 -13.26 -14.24
N ILE A 372 -14.35 -13.70 -15.51
CA ILE A 372 -13.15 -14.42 -15.99
C ILE A 372 -11.93 -13.51 -15.98
N PRO A 373 -11.94 -12.28 -16.57
CA PRO A 373 -10.80 -11.36 -16.48
C PRO A 373 -10.43 -10.99 -15.05
N ALA A 374 -11.43 -10.77 -14.19
CA ALA A 374 -11.23 -10.47 -12.78
C ALA A 374 -10.54 -11.63 -12.06
N PHE A 375 -11.00 -12.86 -12.27
CA PHE A 375 -10.38 -14.04 -11.68
C PHE A 375 -8.93 -14.24 -12.16
N ILE A 376 -8.67 -14.08 -13.46
CA ILE A 376 -7.33 -14.17 -14.02
C ILE A 376 -6.42 -13.13 -13.38
N CYS A 377 -6.88 -11.86 -13.28
CA CYS A 377 -6.14 -10.78 -12.63
C CYS A 377 -5.75 -11.16 -11.19
N MET A 378 -6.72 -11.60 -10.39
CA MET A 378 -6.52 -11.92 -8.97
C MET A 378 -5.60 -13.12 -8.74
N ILE A 379 -5.75 -14.19 -9.52
CA ILE A 379 -5.04 -15.45 -9.26
C ILE A 379 -3.59 -15.39 -9.74
N PHE A 380 -3.31 -14.68 -10.83
CA PHE A 380 -1.94 -14.59 -11.36
C PHE A 380 -1.01 -13.77 -10.48
N MET A 381 -1.51 -12.77 -9.75
CA MET A 381 -0.66 -11.95 -8.87
C MET A 381 0.11 -12.78 -7.83
N PRO A 382 -0.52 -13.57 -6.97
CA PRO A 382 0.21 -14.41 -6.01
C PRO A 382 0.95 -15.59 -6.67
N LEU A 383 0.39 -16.23 -7.71
CA LEU A 383 0.99 -17.42 -8.31
C LEU A 383 2.18 -17.11 -9.20
N ALA A 384 2.18 -15.99 -9.93
CA ALA A 384 3.32 -15.54 -10.73
C ALA A 384 4.30 -14.66 -9.92
N TYR A 385 3.98 -14.39 -8.65
CA TYR A 385 4.74 -13.45 -7.80
C TYR A 385 4.90 -12.07 -8.44
N SER A 386 3.89 -11.62 -9.20
CA SER A 386 3.94 -10.40 -10.02
C SER A 386 2.58 -9.71 -10.12
N ILE A 387 2.48 -8.53 -9.51
CA ILE A 387 1.30 -7.67 -9.64
C ILE A 387 1.11 -7.25 -11.10
N SER A 388 2.21 -6.89 -11.79
CA SER A 388 2.15 -6.43 -13.18
C SER A 388 1.57 -7.48 -14.12
N ASP A 389 1.97 -8.74 -13.96
CA ASP A 389 1.49 -9.82 -14.83
C ASP A 389 0.02 -10.13 -14.60
N GLY A 390 -0.43 -10.05 -13.33
CA GLY A 390 -1.85 -10.18 -13.01
C GLY A 390 -2.71 -9.09 -13.66
N ILE A 391 -2.31 -7.82 -13.55
CA ILE A 391 -3.02 -6.69 -14.19
C ILE A 391 -3.05 -6.87 -15.70
N LEU A 392 -1.91 -7.18 -16.28
CA LEU A 392 -1.71 -7.31 -17.72
C LEU A 392 -2.57 -8.43 -18.30
N LEU A 393 -2.49 -9.63 -17.72
CA LEU A 393 -3.28 -10.79 -18.16
C LEU A 393 -4.78 -10.57 -17.95
N GLY A 394 -5.18 -9.98 -16.82
CA GLY A 394 -6.57 -9.63 -16.57
C GLY A 394 -7.13 -8.64 -17.59
N HIS A 395 -6.37 -7.58 -17.90
CA HIS A 395 -6.78 -6.58 -18.88
C HIS A 395 -6.83 -7.14 -20.31
N LEU A 396 -5.82 -7.90 -20.74
CA LEU A 396 -5.83 -8.57 -22.04
C LEU A 396 -7.00 -9.52 -22.18
N CYS A 397 -7.26 -10.33 -21.15
CA CYS A 397 -8.39 -11.25 -21.10
C CYS A 397 -9.71 -10.47 -21.25
N TYR A 398 -9.88 -9.34 -20.54
CA TYR A 398 -11.06 -8.49 -20.64
C TYR A 398 -11.30 -7.99 -22.07
N VAL A 399 -10.27 -7.46 -22.71
CA VAL A 399 -10.37 -6.95 -24.07
C VAL A 399 -10.69 -8.08 -25.06
N ILE A 400 -9.97 -9.22 -24.98
CA ILE A 400 -10.18 -10.38 -25.87
C ILE A 400 -11.60 -10.93 -25.74
N ILE A 401 -12.07 -11.17 -24.52
CA ILE A 401 -13.42 -11.75 -24.27
C ILE A 401 -14.50 -10.80 -24.78
N ASN A 402 -14.38 -9.48 -24.52
CA ASN A 402 -15.40 -8.52 -24.97
C ASN A 402 -15.37 -8.29 -26.49
N VAL A 403 -14.20 -8.36 -27.14
CA VAL A 403 -14.09 -8.26 -28.61
C VAL A 403 -14.72 -9.48 -29.28
N LEU A 404 -14.33 -10.70 -28.84
CA LEU A 404 -14.78 -11.96 -29.44
C LEU A 404 -16.19 -12.33 -28.98
N GLY A 405 -16.58 -11.94 -27.76
CA GLY A 405 -17.93 -12.15 -27.22
C GLY A 405 -18.99 -11.16 -27.73
N GLY A 406 -18.63 -10.31 -28.71
CA GLY A 406 -19.58 -9.39 -29.37
C GLY A 406 -19.98 -8.14 -28.59
N ASN A 407 -19.29 -7.83 -27.48
CA ASN A 407 -19.59 -6.72 -26.57
C ASN A 407 -18.66 -5.51 -26.78
N ARG A 408 -18.29 -5.22 -28.04
CA ARG A 408 -17.31 -4.16 -28.39
C ARG A 408 -17.73 -2.77 -27.93
N LYS A 409 -19.02 -2.54 -27.70
CA LYS A 409 -19.54 -1.22 -27.28
C LYS A 409 -19.04 -0.79 -25.88
N ASN A 410 -18.63 -1.72 -25.05
CA ASN A 410 -18.12 -1.46 -23.71
C ASN A 410 -16.60 -1.20 -23.68
N LEU A 411 -15.93 -1.30 -24.85
CA LEU A 411 -14.50 -1.08 -24.96
C LEU A 411 -14.22 0.34 -25.44
N THR A 412 -13.42 1.07 -24.65
CA THR A 412 -12.94 2.41 -25.02
C THR A 412 -11.66 2.31 -25.86
N LEU A 413 -11.35 3.35 -26.62
CA LEU A 413 -10.08 3.42 -27.35
C LEU A 413 -8.87 3.26 -26.41
N GLY A 414 -8.95 3.81 -25.19
CA GLY A 414 -7.91 3.67 -24.17
C GLY A 414 -7.65 2.22 -23.80
N MET A 415 -8.69 1.38 -23.68
CA MET A 415 -8.52 -0.07 -23.40
C MET A 415 -7.77 -0.80 -24.51
N TYR A 416 -8.04 -0.47 -25.77
CA TYR A 416 -7.29 -1.05 -26.91
C TYR A 416 -5.84 -0.61 -26.93
N ILE A 417 -5.55 0.66 -26.63
CA ILE A 417 -4.18 1.18 -26.55
C ILE A 417 -3.42 0.45 -25.42
N LEU A 418 -4.02 0.32 -24.24
CA LEU A 418 -3.43 -0.39 -23.12
C LEU A 418 -3.20 -1.86 -23.45
N ALA A 419 -4.16 -2.54 -24.08
CA ALA A 419 -3.99 -3.93 -24.49
C ALA A 419 -2.84 -4.08 -25.50
N ALA A 420 -2.69 -3.14 -26.44
CA ALA A 420 -1.57 -3.16 -27.38
C ALA A 420 -0.22 -2.97 -26.70
N VAL A 421 -0.12 -2.03 -25.74
CA VAL A 421 1.09 -1.82 -24.92
C VAL A 421 1.42 -3.08 -24.10
N PHE A 422 0.41 -3.71 -23.50
CA PHE A 422 0.58 -4.93 -22.74
C PHE A 422 1.00 -6.13 -23.60
N LEU A 423 0.49 -6.26 -24.81
CA LEU A 423 0.93 -7.29 -25.75
C LEU A 423 2.39 -7.15 -26.15
N LEU A 424 2.89 -5.92 -26.29
CA LEU A 424 4.30 -5.68 -26.62
C LEU A 424 5.24 -6.29 -25.55
N LYS A 425 4.86 -6.32 -24.27
CA LYS A 425 5.65 -6.97 -23.21
C LYS A 425 5.86 -8.48 -23.43
N PHE A 426 4.92 -9.16 -24.09
CA PHE A 426 5.03 -10.61 -24.35
C PHE A 426 5.73 -10.94 -25.68
N ILE A 427 5.80 -9.97 -26.60
CA ILE A 427 6.38 -10.18 -27.93
C ILE A 427 7.86 -9.77 -27.96
N LEU A 428 8.24 -8.80 -27.15
CA LEU A 428 9.60 -8.28 -26.99
C LEU A 428 10.28 -8.85 -25.76
#